data_da376c93563b2d674c32a551d8859f70
#
_entry.id   da376c93563b2d674c32a551d8859f70
#
_cell.length_a   1.000
_cell.length_b   1.000
_cell.length_c   1.000
_cell.angle_alpha   90.00
_cell.angle_beta   90.00
_cell.angle_gamma   90.00
#
_symmetry.space_group_name_H-M   'P 1'
#
loop_
_entity.id
_entity.type
_entity.pdbx_description
1 polymer ?
#
loop_
_entity_poly.entity_id
_entity_poly.type
_entity_poly.pdbx_seq_one_letter_code
_entity_poly.pdbx_strand_id
1 'polypeptide(L)'
;SDILELMLKARDLGYPADYLVRSQHNRVLPGGGKLWDQVMAQTPLGRIRFMLPAGRGRKSRTVEQDIRVQRISLKGNAKGSIEVTCVIATEINAPEGAKPVQWRLLTNREVNSLEQASELIDWYRARWEIELFFLILKEGCRVERLQLGDKDRLESALAIYMVIAWRINGV
;
A
#
# COMPACT_ATOMS: atom_id res chain seq x y z
N SER A 1 -1.17 17.71 -2.70
CA SER A 1 -0.14 17.74 -1.65
C SER A 1 0.72 16.50 -1.77
N ASP A 2 2.00 16.68 -1.77
CA ASP A 2 2.94 15.57 -1.90
C ASP A 2 2.96 14.81 -0.57
N ILE A 3 2.69 13.49 -0.65
CA ILE A 3 2.73 12.60 0.52
C ILE A 3 4.08 12.67 1.24
N LEU A 4 5.14 12.96 0.50
CA LEU A 4 6.49 13.13 1.03
C LEU A 4 6.59 14.33 1.98
N GLU A 5 5.92 15.43 1.68
CA GLU A 5 5.86 16.60 2.57
C GLU A 5 5.13 16.28 3.87
N LEU A 6 4.07 15.46 3.78
CA LEU A 6 3.35 15.02 4.97
C LEU A 6 4.22 14.12 5.86
N MET A 7 4.98 13.21 5.25
CA MET A 7 5.92 12.34 5.96
C MET A 7 7.02 13.13 6.63
N LEU A 8 7.59 14.14 5.94
CA LEU A 8 8.61 15.04 6.50
C LEU A 8 8.05 15.84 7.67
N LYS A 9 6.86 16.40 7.54
CA LYS A 9 6.19 17.11 8.64
C LYS A 9 5.94 16.21 9.84
N ALA A 10 5.43 15.01 9.63
CA ALA A 10 5.18 14.06 10.71
C ALA A 10 6.47 13.72 11.47
N ARG A 11 7.57 13.51 10.76
CA ARG A 11 8.89 13.30 11.35
C ARG A 11 9.35 14.50 12.17
N ASP A 12 9.27 15.70 11.60
CA ASP A 12 9.76 16.93 12.23
C ASP A 12 8.95 17.34 13.46
N LEU A 13 7.66 16.98 13.49
CA LEU A 13 6.79 17.18 14.64
C LEU A 13 6.95 16.09 15.71
N GLY A 14 7.79 15.06 15.46
CA GLY A 14 8.05 14.00 16.41
C GLY A 14 6.87 13.07 16.68
N TYR A 15 5.95 12.95 15.74
CA TYR A 15 4.83 12.00 15.85
C TYR A 15 5.34 10.57 15.64
N PRO A 16 5.24 9.69 16.65
CA PRO A 16 5.72 8.31 16.58
C PRO A 16 4.76 7.39 15.81
N ALA A 17 4.08 7.89 14.80
CA ALA A 17 3.13 7.11 14.02
C ALA A 17 3.84 6.40 12.87
N ASP A 18 3.59 5.10 12.76
CA ASP A 18 3.96 4.34 11.57
C ASP A 18 2.96 4.61 10.45
N TYR A 19 3.45 4.61 9.23
CA TYR A 19 2.60 4.75 8.06
C TYR A 19 2.91 3.70 7.00
N LEU A 20 1.88 3.37 6.24
CA LEU A 20 1.96 2.53 5.07
C LEU A 20 1.13 3.18 3.96
N VAL A 21 1.76 3.55 2.88
CA VAL A 21 1.11 4.27 1.79
C VAL A 21 1.44 3.66 0.45
N ARG A 22 0.54 3.84 -0.50
CA ARG A 22 0.77 3.42 -1.88
C ARG A 22 1.78 4.35 -2.56
N SER A 23 2.80 3.78 -3.18
CA SER A 23 3.71 4.50 -4.05
C SER A 23 3.05 4.70 -5.41
N GLN A 24 2.65 5.93 -5.70
CA GLN A 24 1.92 6.27 -6.94
C GLN A 24 2.84 6.62 -8.10
N HIS A 25 4.06 7.03 -7.82
CA HIS A 25 5.00 7.51 -8.82
C HIS A 25 6.35 6.82 -8.71
N ASN A 26 6.95 6.52 -9.86
CA ASN A 26 8.30 5.99 -9.93
C ASN A 26 9.29 7.16 -9.79
N ARG A 27 9.61 7.53 -8.57
CA ARG A 27 10.41 8.70 -8.23
C ARG A 27 11.88 8.53 -8.63
N VAL A 28 12.50 9.64 -9.06
CA VAL A 28 13.94 9.70 -9.28
C VAL A 28 14.64 9.68 -7.91
N LEU A 29 15.68 8.87 -7.79
CA LEU A 29 16.48 8.75 -6.58
C LEU A 29 17.67 9.73 -6.58
N PRO A 30 18.13 10.19 -5.39
CA PRO A 30 19.25 11.12 -5.30
C PRO A 30 20.54 10.61 -5.94
N GLY A 31 20.77 9.30 -5.92
CA GLY A 31 21.94 8.64 -6.53
C GLY A 31 21.79 8.31 -8.01
N GLY A 32 20.70 8.70 -8.65
CA GLY A 32 20.33 8.34 -10.02
C GLY A 32 19.42 7.11 -10.08
N GLY A 33 18.80 6.88 -11.22
CA GLY A 33 17.80 5.83 -11.40
C GLY A 33 16.47 6.15 -10.76
N LYS A 34 15.53 5.23 -10.88
CA LYS A 34 14.18 5.37 -10.36
C LYS A 34 13.90 4.34 -9.28
N LEU A 35 13.04 4.71 -8.36
CA LEU A 35 12.68 3.94 -7.17
C LEU A 35 12.24 2.51 -7.48
N TRP A 36 11.24 2.34 -8.32
CA TRP A 36 10.70 1.01 -8.59
C TRP A 36 11.69 0.13 -9.34
N ASP A 37 12.45 0.71 -10.26
CA ASP A 37 13.46 -0.02 -11.04
C ASP A 37 14.56 -0.55 -10.11
N GLN A 38 15.00 0.25 -9.16
CA GLN A 38 16.00 -0.15 -8.18
C GLN A 38 15.50 -1.26 -7.24
N VAL A 39 14.27 -1.17 -6.78
CA VAL A 39 13.67 -2.22 -5.91
C VAL A 39 13.45 -3.51 -6.71
N MET A 40 12.97 -3.41 -7.94
CA MET A 40 12.77 -4.57 -8.81
C MET A 40 14.07 -5.27 -9.23
N ALA A 41 15.20 -4.58 -9.18
CA ALA A 41 16.52 -5.18 -9.40
C ALA A 41 17.02 -6.02 -8.21
N GLN A 42 16.38 -5.90 -7.04
CA GLN A 42 16.74 -6.69 -5.86
C GLN A 42 16.25 -8.13 -6.00
N THR A 43 17.00 -9.05 -5.38
CA THR A 43 16.50 -10.42 -5.21
C THR A 43 15.27 -10.43 -4.33
N PRO A 44 14.21 -11.19 -4.68
CA PRO A 44 13.05 -11.31 -3.80
C PRO A 44 13.45 -11.80 -2.41
N LEU A 45 12.88 -11.15 -1.39
CA LEU A 45 13.03 -11.56 0.01
C LEU A 45 12.35 -12.90 0.29
N GLY A 46 11.29 -13.17 -0.45
CA GLY A 46 10.51 -14.39 -0.37
C GLY A 46 9.24 -14.27 -1.18
N ARG A 47 8.35 -15.22 -0.98
CA ARG A 47 7.08 -15.32 -1.70
C ARG A 47 5.94 -15.49 -0.74
N ILE A 48 4.83 -14.80 -1.01
CA ILE A 48 3.57 -14.95 -0.28
C ILE A 48 2.49 -15.52 -1.20
N ARG A 49 1.48 -16.12 -0.58
CA ARG A 49 0.32 -16.67 -1.28
C ARG A 49 -0.96 -16.27 -0.53
N PHE A 50 -1.95 -15.85 -1.28
CA PHE A 50 -3.26 -15.55 -0.72
C PHE A 50 -4.39 -15.83 -1.72
N MET A 51 -5.63 -15.93 -1.21
CA MET A 51 -6.80 -16.09 -2.04
C MET A 51 -7.35 -14.72 -2.44
N LEU A 52 -7.43 -14.47 -3.74
CA LEU A 52 -8.11 -13.31 -4.29
C LEU A 52 -9.59 -13.63 -4.43
N PRO A 53 -10.49 -12.92 -3.72
CA PRO A 53 -11.91 -13.21 -3.79
C PRO A 53 -12.49 -12.90 -5.18
N ALA A 54 -13.61 -13.54 -5.50
CA ALA A 54 -14.35 -13.24 -6.70
C ALA A 54 -14.84 -11.78 -6.68
N GLY A 55 -14.86 -11.14 -7.84
CA GLY A 55 -15.32 -9.78 -8.02
C GLY A 55 -15.99 -9.62 -9.37
N ARG A 56 -16.37 -8.39 -9.72
CA ARG A 56 -17.03 -8.10 -10.99
C ARG A 56 -16.18 -8.59 -12.17
N GLY A 57 -16.71 -9.54 -12.92
CA GLY A 57 -16.02 -10.13 -14.08
C GLY A 57 -14.78 -10.95 -13.76
N ARG A 58 -14.56 -11.29 -12.49
CA ARG A 58 -13.39 -12.02 -12.02
C ARG A 58 -13.79 -13.20 -11.13
N LYS A 59 -13.27 -14.38 -11.44
CA LYS A 59 -13.37 -15.55 -10.56
C LYS A 59 -12.38 -15.44 -9.41
N SER A 60 -12.67 -16.09 -8.28
CA SER A 60 -11.69 -16.25 -7.21
C SER A 60 -10.50 -17.06 -7.71
N ARG A 61 -9.31 -16.71 -7.25
CA ARG A 61 -8.08 -17.43 -7.57
C ARG A 61 -7.02 -17.26 -6.51
N THR A 62 -6.09 -18.21 -6.46
CA THR A 62 -4.90 -18.07 -5.64
C THR A 62 -3.89 -17.15 -6.33
N VAL A 63 -3.35 -16.20 -5.59
CA VAL A 63 -2.31 -15.29 -6.03
C VAL A 63 -1.02 -15.62 -5.31
N GLU A 64 0.07 -15.73 -6.05
CA GLU A 64 1.43 -15.79 -5.50
C GLU A 64 2.19 -14.54 -5.89
N GLN A 65 2.86 -13.92 -4.92
CA GLN A 65 3.64 -12.72 -5.17
C GLN A 65 5.07 -12.88 -4.68
N ASP A 66 6.02 -12.45 -5.50
CA ASP A 66 7.38 -12.19 -5.06
C ASP A 66 7.45 -10.85 -4.34
N ILE A 67 8.13 -10.85 -3.20
CA ILE A 67 8.25 -9.68 -2.34
C ILE A 67 9.67 -9.15 -2.42
N ARG A 68 9.81 -7.91 -2.86
CA ARG A 68 11.09 -7.17 -2.88
C ARG A 68 11.02 -5.99 -1.94
N VAL A 69 12.08 -5.76 -1.22
CA VAL A 69 12.16 -4.73 -0.19
C VAL A 69 13.49 -4.01 -0.30
N GLN A 70 13.46 -2.69 -0.18
CA GLN A 70 14.67 -1.89 -0.08
C GLN A 70 14.46 -0.64 0.77
N ARG A 71 15.39 -0.38 1.66
CA ARG A 71 15.48 0.88 2.38
C ARG A 71 16.13 1.93 1.49
N ILE A 72 15.49 3.08 1.34
CA ILE A 72 15.92 4.15 0.45
C ILE A 72 15.75 5.51 1.08
N SER A 73 16.54 6.48 0.59
CA SER A 73 16.39 7.89 0.91
C SER A 73 15.63 8.59 -0.20
N LEU A 74 14.52 9.25 0.14
CA LEU A 74 13.75 10.09 -0.78
C LEU A 74 13.99 11.55 -0.49
N LYS A 75 14.21 12.33 -1.54
CA LYS A 75 14.41 13.78 -1.44
C LYS A 75 13.11 14.50 -1.71
N GLY A 76 12.69 15.35 -0.77
CA GLY A 76 11.54 16.24 -0.97
C GLY A 76 11.88 17.49 -1.78
N ASN A 77 10.85 18.18 -2.26
CA ASN A 77 10.98 19.44 -2.98
C ASN A 77 11.48 20.58 -2.05
N ALA A 78 11.13 20.51 -0.78
CA ALA A 78 11.63 21.41 0.25
C ALA A 78 12.72 20.69 1.06
N LYS A 79 13.77 21.40 1.37
CA LYS A 79 14.94 21.05 2.19
C LYS A 79 14.76 19.82 3.10
N GLY A 80 15.12 18.64 2.65
CA GLY A 80 15.19 17.47 3.49
C GLY A 80 15.05 16.15 2.73
N SER A 81 15.66 15.13 3.28
CA SER A 81 15.50 13.75 2.84
C SER A 81 14.83 12.93 3.94
N ILE A 82 14.10 11.91 3.55
CA ILE A 82 13.50 10.97 4.47
C ILE A 82 13.86 9.55 4.05
N GLU A 83 14.24 8.74 5.03
CA GLU A 83 14.45 7.32 4.80
C GLU A 83 13.15 6.56 4.94
N VAL A 84 12.84 5.76 3.92
CA VAL A 84 11.66 4.93 3.85
C VAL A 84 12.03 3.54 3.34
N THR A 85 11.17 2.59 3.63
CA THR A 85 11.25 1.26 3.04
C THR A 85 10.23 1.16 1.92
N CYS A 86 10.69 0.77 0.74
CA CYS A 86 9.81 0.44 -0.38
C CYS A 86 9.60 -1.08 -0.43
N VAL A 87 8.34 -1.49 -0.45
CA VAL A 87 7.94 -2.89 -0.59
C VAL A 87 7.19 -3.04 -1.90
N ILE A 88 7.67 -3.91 -2.77
CA ILE A 88 6.98 -4.24 -4.02
C ILE A 88 6.60 -5.71 -4.01
N ALA A 89 5.30 -5.96 -4.09
CA ALA A 89 4.71 -7.28 -4.21
C ALA A 89 4.21 -7.47 -5.65
N THR A 90 4.81 -8.40 -6.36
CA THR A 90 4.51 -8.66 -7.78
C THR A 90 4.00 -10.07 -7.97
N GLU A 91 2.79 -10.21 -8.53
CA GLU A 91 2.26 -11.52 -8.86
C GLU A 91 3.10 -12.22 -9.91
N ILE A 92 3.37 -13.49 -9.64
CA ILE A 92 4.02 -14.40 -10.56
C ILE A 92 3.00 -15.39 -11.12
N ASN A 93 3.23 -15.85 -12.34
CA ASN A 93 2.37 -16.84 -13.00
C ASN A 93 0.88 -16.44 -13.02
N ALA A 94 0.60 -15.15 -13.23
CA ALA A 94 -0.77 -14.70 -13.41
C ALA A 94 -1.44 -15.46 -14.57
N PRO A 95 -2.74 -15.86 -14.45
CA PRO A 95 -3.44 -16.52 -15.53
C PRO A 95 -3.48 -15.65 -16.80
N GLU A 96 -3.47 -16.31 -17.94
CA GLU A 96 -3.58 -15.63 -19.23
C GLU A 96 -4.86 -14.77 -19.28
N GLY A 97 -4.73 -13.54 -19.74
CA GLY A 97 -5.82 -12.57 -19.79
C GLY A 97 -6.16 -11.91 -18.44
N ALA A 98 -5.58 -12.33 -17.34
CA ALA A 98 -5.74 -11.69 -16.05
C ALA A 98 -4.69 -10.59 -15.86
N LYS A 99 -5.13 -9.46 -15.29
CA LYS A 99 -4.19 -8.41 -14.89
C LYS A 99 -3.44 -8.86 -13.63
N PRO A 100 -2.09 -8.92 -13.65
CA PRO A 100 -1.33 -9.29 -12.47
C PRO A 100 -1.60 -8.35 -11.28
N VAL A 101 -1.65 -8.91 -10.09
CA VAL A 101 -1.77 -8.14 -8.85
C VAL A 101 -0.39 -7.65 -8.44
N GLN A 102 -0.20 -6.35 -8.50
CA GLN A 102 1.05 -5.69 -8.11
C GLN A 102 0.78 -4.55 -7.15
N TRP A 103 1.50 -4.54 -6.03
CA TRP A 103 1.44 -3.47 -5.05
C TRP A 103 2.81 -2.87 -4.83
N ARG A 104 2.85 -1.54 -4.75
CA ARG A 104 4.04 -0.76 -4.46
C ARG A 104 3.76 0.12 -3.27
N LEU A 105 4.46 -0.14 -2.17
CA LEU A 105 4.19 0.46 -0.88
C LEU A 105 5.41 1.19 -0.34
N LEU A 106 5.16 2.25 0.41
CA LEU A 106 6.18 2.97 1.18
C LEU A 106 5.79 2.97 2.65
N THR A 107 6.77 2.74 3.51
CA THR A 107 6.61 2.75 4.96
C THR A 107 7.84 3.36 5.63
N ASN A 108 7.66 3.96 6.80
CA ASN A 108 8.77 4.39 7.66
C ASN A 108 9.37 3.25 8.48
N ARG A 109 8.71 2.08 8.52
CA ARG A 109 9.22 0.91 9.23
C ARG A 109 10.41 0.30 8.51
N GLU A 110 11.33 -0.26 9.29
CA GLU A 110 12.34 -1.17 8.75
C GLU A 110 11.71 -2.55 8.50
N VAL A 111 12.05 -3.14 7.37
CA VAL A 111 11.58 -4.47 6.97
C VAL A 111 12.79 -5.33 6.66
N ASN A 112 13.09 -6.27 7.55
CA ASN A 112 14.28 -7.13 7.49
C ASN A 112 13.95 -8.61 7.26
N SER A 113 12.68 -8.98 7.26
CA SER A 113 12.23 -10.36 7.07
C SER A 113 10.98 -10.44 6.21
N LEU A 114 10.74 -11.64 5.67
CA LEU A 114 9.53 -11.93 4.92
C LEU A 114 8.28 -11.79 5.78
N GLU A 115 8.36 -12.17 7.06
CA GLU A 115 7.25 -12.04 8.01
C GLU A 115 6.86 -10.57 8.21
N GLN A 116 7.82 -9.68 8.36
CA GLN A 116 7.57 -8.24 8.50
C GLN A 116 6.97 -7.65 7.24
N ALA A 117 7.47 -8.03 6.07
CA ALA A 117 6.91 -7.62 4.79
C ALA A 117 5.49 -8.16 4.59
N SER A 118 5.25 -9.41 4.95
CA SER A 118 3.95 -10.06 4.86
C SER A 118 2.90 -9.38 5.74
N GLU A 119 3.27 -8.97 6.94
CA GLU A 119 2.40 -8.21 7.84
C GLU A 119 1.93 -6.89 7.22
N LEU A 120 2.85 -6.13 6.64
CA LEU A 120 2.52 -4.88 5.95
C LEU A 120 1.60 -5.12 4.74
N ILE A 121 1.86 -6.17 3.98
CA ILE A 121 1.05 -6.53 2.82
C ILE A 121 -0.34 -6.97 3.26
N ASP A 122 -0.47 -7.70 4.37
CA ASP A 122 -1.76 -8.10 4.93
C ASP A 122 -2.60 -6.89 5.34
N TRP A 123 -2.01 -5.87 5.92
CA TRP A 123 -2.70 -4.63 6.25
C TRP A 123 -3.16 -3.88 5.00
N TYR A 124 -2.30 -3.78 4.00
CA TYR A 124 -2.67 -3.16 2.73
C TYR A 124 -3.76 -3.95 2.00
N ARG A 125 -3.68 -5.27 2.01
CA ARG A 125 -4.68 -6.14 1.42
C ARG A 125 -6.04 -6.01 2.10
N ALA A 126 -6.07 -5.97 3.42
CA ALA A 126 -7.31 -5.77 4.18
C ALA A 126 -7.99 -4.45 3.78
N ARG A 127 -7.24 -3.37 3.67
CA ARG A 127 -7.75 -2.09 3.18
C ARG A 127 -8.28 -2.19 1.75
N TRP A 128 -7.53 -2.82 0.87
CA TRP A 128 -7.92 -3.00 -0.53
C TRP A 128 -9.20 -3.83 -0.67
N GLU A 129 -9.36 -4.87 0.12
CA GLU A 129 -10.59 -5.68 0.17
C GLU A 129 -11.79 -4.88 0.68
N ILE A 130 -11.60 -4.02 1.67
CA ILE A 130 -12.63 -3.12 2.17
C ILE A 130 -13.06 -2.12 1.08
N GLU A 131 -12.12 -1.50 0.40
CA GLU A 131 -12.40 -0.58 -0.70
C GLU A 131 -13.17 -1.29 -1.83
N LEU A 132 -12.77 -2.51 -2.16
CA LEU A 132 -13.46 -3.34 -3.16
C LEU A 132 -14.89 -3.69 -2.72
N PHE A 133 -15.09 -4.03 -1.45
CA PHE A 133 -16.40 -4.31 -0.87
C PHE A 133 -17.31 -3.08 -0.96
N PHE A 134 -16.82 -1.90 -0.62
CA PHE A 134 -17.60 -0.66 -0.75
C PHE A 134 -17.93 -0.32 -2.19
N LEU A 135 -17.03 -0.57 -3.11
CA LEU A 135 -17.30 -0.39 -4.54
C LEU A 135 -18.46 -1.29 -4.99
N ILE A 136 -18.46 -2.56 -4.58
CA ILE A 136 -19.54 -3.51 -4.87
C ILE A 136 -20.86 -3.06 -4.24
N LEU A 137 -20.85 -2.61 -3.00
CA LEU A 137 -22.03 -2.06 -2.33
C LEU A 137 -22.57 -0.83 -3.06
N LYS A 138 -21.71 0.09 -3.44
CA LYS A 138 -22.07 1.31 -4.17
C LYS A 138 -22.71 0.99 -5.50
N GLU A 139 -22.16 0.05 -6.24
CA GLU A 139 -22.69 -0.35 -7.55
C GLU A 139 -23.96 -1.22 -7.43
N GLY A 140 -23.99 -2.12 -6.46
CA GLY A 140 -25.10 -3.07 -6.30
C GLY A 140 -26.35 -2.49 -5.64
N CYS A 141 -26.19 -1.52 -4.73
CA CYS A 141 -27.29 -0.94 -3.96
C CYS A 141 -27.78 0.42 -4.51
N ARG A 142 -27.27 0.88 -5.65
CA ARG A 142 -27.57 2.21 -6.21
C ARG A 142 -27.40 3.34 -5.19
N VAL A 143 -26.34 3.28 -4.41
CA VAL A 143 -25.99 4.29 -3.39
C VAL A 143 -25.61 5.63 -4.04
N GLU A 144 -25.78 5.77 -5.35
CA GLU A 144 -25.64 7.03 -6.11
C GLU A 144 -26.53 8.17 -5.58
N ARG A 145 -27.50 7.85 -4.70
CA ARG A 145 -28.37 8.83 -4.04
C ARG A 145 -27.87 9.30 -2.68
N LEU A 146 -26.75 8.77 -2.17
CA LEU A 146 -26.13 9.32 -0.96
C LEU A 146 -25.59 10.71 -1.25
N GLN A 147 -26.01 11.67 -0.42
CA GLN A 147 -25.51 13.04 -0.51
C GLN A 147 -23.99 13.06 -0.28
N LEU A 148 -23.30 13.98 -0.94
CA LEU A 148 -21.83 14.13 -0.81
C LEU A 148 -21.34 14.14 0.66
N GLY A 149 -22.13 14.69 1.59
CA GLY A 149 -21.83 14.68 3.02
C GLY A 149 -21.79 13.30 3.66
N ASP A 150 -22.58 12.36 3.16
CA ASP A 150 -22.61 10.99 3.68
C ASP A 150 -21.42 10.18 3.17
N LYS A 151 -20.97 10.47 1.95
CA LYS A 151 -19.76 9.86 1.37
C LYS A 151 -18.51 10.26 2.15
N ASP A 152 -18.36 11.55 2.44
CA ASP A 152 -17.23 12.07 3.23
C ASP A 152 -17.23 11.50 4.65
N ARG A 153 -18.40 11.33 5.26
CA ARG A 153 -18.55 10.70 6.59
C ARG A 153 -18.15 9.22 6.56
N LEU A 154 -18.54 8.49 5.54
CA LEU A 154 -18.16 7.08 5.35
C LEU A 154 -16.65 6.93 5.15
N GLU A 155 -16.04 7.74 4.29
CA GLU A 155 -14.60 7.75 4.06
C GLU A 155 -13.83 8.13 5.34
N SER A 156 -14.30 9.12 6.08
CA SER A 156 -13.73 9.53 7.36
C SER A 156 -13.85 8.44 8.43
N ALA A 157 -15.00 7.79 8.53
CA ALA A 157 -15.22 6.68 9.46
C ALA A 157 -14.32 5.48 9.14
N LEU A 158 -14.13 5.17 7.87
CA LEU A 158 -13.21 4.12 7.40
C LEU A 158 -11.77 4.45 7.74
N ALA A 159 -11.34 5.68 7.51
CA ALA A 159 -9.98 6.13 7.85
C ALA A 159 -9.73 6.01 9.36
N ILE A 160 -10.68 6.39 10.19
CA ILE A 160 -10.61 6.26 11.65
C ILE A 160 -10.58 4.80 12.07
N TYR A 161 -11.42 3.95 11.51
CA TYR A 161 -11.44 2.51 11.80
C TYR A 161 -10.10 1.85 11.46
N MET A 162 -9.50 2.21 10.34
CA MET A 162 -8.20 1.69 9.93
C MET A 162 -7.07 2.15 10.85
N VAL A 163 -7.09 3.39 11.32
CA VAL A 163 -6.13 3.91 12.32
C VAL A 163 -6.26 3.17 13.64
N ILE A 164 -7.48 2.88 14.09
CA ILE A 164 -7.76 2.12 15.31
C ILE A 164 -7.27 0.68 15.16
N ALA A 165 -7.60 0.00 14.07
CA ALA A 165 -7.13 -1.36 13.79
C ALA A 165 -5.61 -1.44 13.75
N TRP A 166 -4.96 -0.45 13.16
CA TRP A 166 -3.51 -0.30 13.14
C TRP A 166 -2.93 -0.21 14.57
N ARG A 167 -3.51 0.62 15.42
CA ARG A 167 -3.04 0.77 16.81
C ARG A 167 -3.21 -0.49 17.64
N ILE A 168 -4.28 -1.23 17.45
CA ILE A 168 -4.56 -2.48 18.19
C ILE A 168 -3.59 -3.59 17.76
N ASN A 169 -3.26 -3.69 16.47
CA ASN A 169 -2.39 -4.72 15.93
C ASN A 169 -0.90 -4.33 15.92
N GLY A 170 -0.59 -3.07 16.18
CA GLY A 170 0.77 -2.53 16.16
C GLY A 170 1.51 -2.52 17.51
N VAL A 171 0.95 -3.17 18.49
CA VAL A 171 1.56 -3.31 19.83
C VAL A 171 2.42 -4.55 19.92
#